data_4ff8a2c30b68bf7a1fca21745a30da42
#
_entry.id   4ff8a2c30b68bf7a1fca21745a30da42
#
_cell.length_a   1.000
_cell.length_b   1.000
_cell.length_c   1.000
_cell.angle_alpha   90.00
_cell.angle_beta   90.00
_cell.angle_gamma   90.00
#
_symmetry.space_group_name_H-M   'P 1'
#
loop_
_entity.id
_entity.type
_entity.pdbx_description
1 polymer ?
#
loop_
_entity_poly.entity_id
_entity_poly.type
_entity_poly.pdbx_seq_one_letter_code
_entity_poly.pdbx_strand_id
1 'polypeptide(L)'
;LESSLARGGFAPLLQRMGVTGVRKVVFLVVSAEVLPESGIDQSGDPPSIRQMASAVLDALMNNISFETKTWLRSSFHYWREEARALADAADSPYAGTPDFYLIETSLQDIADRGERDKMMAVPTTFKLAPEQVQALIQAGRTLLEQAPEFQRLVRDLQ
;
A
#
# COMPACT_ATOMS: atom_id res chain seq x y z
N LEU A 1 -10.69 8.47 -8.20
CA LEU A 1 -9.77 7.47 -8.76
C LEU A 1 -10.43 6.08 -8.81
N GLU A 2 -10.99 5.56 -7.72
CA GLU A 2 -11.64 4.24 -7.66
C GLU A 2 -12.75 4.05 -8.70
N SER A 3 -13.64 5.01 -8.85
CA SER A 3 -14.78 4.89 -9.78
C SER A 3 -14.37 4.92 -11.27
N SER A 4 -13.23 5.51 -11.60
CA SER A 4 -12.71 5.55 -12.97
C SER A 4 -11.91 4.30 -13.32
N LEU A 5 -11.15 3.75 -12.37
CA LEU A 5 -10.39 2.53 -12.53
C LEU A 5 -11.30 1.28 -12.54
N ALA A 6 -12.35 1.28 -11.73
CA ALA A 6 -13.29 0.15 -11.67
C ALA A 6 -14.18 0.00 -12.92
N ARG A 7 -14.41 1.08 -13.68
CA ARG A 7 -15.32 1.08 -14.83
C ARG A 7 -14.65 1.15 -16.20
N GLY A 8 -13.37 1.47 -16.28
CA GLY A 8 -12.73 1.75 -17.56
C GLY A 8 -11.33 1.19 -17.75
N GLY A 9 -10.79 0.48 -16.78
CA GLY A 9 -9.42 -0.03 -16.83
C GLY A 9 -8.36 1.06 -16.64
N PHE A 10 -7.09 0.68 -16.79
CA PHE A 10 -5.96 1.58 -16.56
C PHE A 10 -5.59 2.36 -17.84
N ALA A 11 -5.73 1.76 -19.03
CA ALA A 11 -5.41 2.39 -20.30
C ALA A 11 -6.21 3.68 -20.57
N PRO A 12 -7.55 3.74 -20.37
CA PRO A 12 -8.32 4.97 -20.52
C PRO A 12 -7.90 6.09 -19.57
N LEU A 13 -7.39 5.76 -18.39
CA LEU A 13 -6.84 6.76 -17.47
C LEU A 13 -5.58 7.39 -18.03
N LEU A 14 -4.64 6.57 -18.53
CA LEU A 14 -3.41 7.04 -19.16
C LEU A 14 -3.69 7.93 -20.36
N GLN A 15 -4.62 7.50 -21.25
CA GLN A 15 -5.04 8.27 -22.43
C GLN A 15 -5.61 9.64 -22.04
N ARG A 16 -6.49 9.70 -21.04
CA ARG A 16 -7.04 10.99 -20.55
C ARG A 16 -5.98 11.91 -19.96
N MET A 17 -4.94 11.34 -19.39
CA MET A 17 -3.79 12.08 -18.86
C MET A 17 -2.78 12.49 -19.96
N GLY A 18 -2.98 12.04 -21.21
CA GLY A 18 -2.05 12.24 -22.29
C GLY A 18 -0.72 11.49 -22.14
N VAL A 19 -0.71 10.43 -21.32
CA VAL A 19 0.48 9.63 -21.06
C VAL A 19 0.56 8.53 -22.12
N THR A 20 1.69 8.47 -22.84
CA THR A 20 1.95 7.48 -23.89
C THR A 20 3.34 6.87 -23.73
N GLY A 21 3.57 5.73 -24.39
CA GLY A 21 4.89 5.07 -24.37
C GLY A 21 5.22 4.42 -23.02
N VAL A 22 4.20 4.04 -22.25
CA VAL A 22 4.37 3.43 -20.92
C VAL A 22 4.97 2.04 -21.07
N ARG A 23 6.11 1.80 -20.44
CA ARG A 23 6.81 0.50 -20.41
C ARG A 23 6.72 -0.17 -19.04
N LYS A 24 6.57 0.60 -17.98
CA LYS A 24 6.52 0.10 -16.60
C LYS A 24 5.43 0.83 -15.84
N VAL A 25 4.65 0.08 -15.07
CA VAL A 25 3.63 0.59 -14.16
C VAL A 25 3.98 0.15 -12.75
N VAL A 26 4.18 1.11 -11.87
CA VAL A 26 4.60 0.84 -10.49
C VAL A 26 3.54 1.36 -9.52
N PHE A 27 3.03 0.46 -8.70
CA PHE A 27 2.20 0.79 -7.55
C PHE A 27 3.01 0.57 -6.29
N LEU A 28 3.17 1.62 -5.51
CA LEU A 28 3.79 1.57 -4.20
C LEU A 28 2.72 1.78 -3.14
N VAL A 29 2.49 0.76 -2.33
CA VAL A 29 1.54 0.77 -1.23
C VAL A 29 2.30 0.73 0.08
N VAL A 30 2.16 1.79 0.87
CA VAL A 30 2.77 1.89 2.20
C VAL A 30 1.66 1.81 3.23
N SER A 31 1.72 0.81 4.10
CA SER A 31 0.76 0.62 5.18
C SER A 31 1.39 0.94 6.52
N ALA A 32 0.77 1.86 7.24
CA ALA A 32 1.08 2.18 8.63
C ALA A 32 -0.02 1.67 9.58
N GLU A 33 -0.66 0.56 9.21
CA GLU A 33 -1.69 -0.05 10.05
C GLU A 33 -1.11 -0.44 11.40
N VAL A 34 -1.74 0.07 12.45
CA VAL A 34 -1.48 -0.35 13.83
C VAL A 34 -2.51 -1.43 14.15
N LEU A 35 -2.05 -2.61 14.56
CA LEU A 35 -2.96 -3.62 15.09
C LEU A 35 -3.59 -3.06 16.37
N PRO A 36 -4.90 -3.20 16.57
CA PRO A 36 -5.52 -2.83 17.83
C PRO A 36 -4.77 -3.53 18.95
N GLU A 37 -4.34 -2.77 19.96
CA GLU A 37 -3.81 -3.39 21.16
C GLU A 37 -4.91 -4.27 21.77
N SER A 38 -4.71 -5.59 21.70
CA SER A 38 -5.59 -6.59 22.28
C SER A 38 -5.56 -6.60 23.83
N GLY A 39 -5.26 -5.44 24.44
CA GLY A 39 -5.29 -5.26 25.88
C GLY A 39 -6.67 -5.37 26.51
N ILE A 40 -7.73 -5.27 25.69
CA ILE A 40 -9.12 -5.44 26.15
C ILE A 40 -9.38 -6.89 26.58
N ASP A 41 -8.76 -7.85 25.91
CA ASP A 41 -8.95 -9.28 26.21
C ASP A 41 -8.17 -9.78 27.44
N GLN A 42 -7.25 -8.97 27.98
CA GLN A 42 -6.41 -9.34 29.12
C GLN A 42 -6.87 -8.71 30.44
N SER A 43 -7.83 -7.80 30.41
CA SER A 43 -8.38 -7.14 31.60
C SER A 43 -9.70 -7.80 31.97
N GLY A 44 -9.80 -8.29 33.19
CA GLY A 44 -11.06 -8.81 33.75
C GLY A 44 -12.12 -7.73 34.01
N ASP A 45 -11.80 -6.45 33.81
CA ASP A 45 -12.69 -5.33 33.96
C ASP A 45 -13.44 -5.00 32.67
N PRO A 46 -14.73 -4.63 32.74
CA PRO A 46 -15.47 -4.25 31.54
C PRO A 46 -14.83 -3.01 30.87
N PRO A 47 -14.66 -3.04 29.54
CA PRO A 47 -14.03 -1.94 28.82
C PRO A 47 -14.82 -0.65 28.96
N SER A 48 -14.13 0.46 29.13
CA SER A 48 -14.75 1.79 29.16
C SER A 48 -15.38 2.13 27.79
N ILE A 49 -16.39 3.00 27.79
CA ILE A 49 -17.04 3.49 26.56
C ILE A 49 -16.02 4.05 25.56
N ARG A 50 -14.97 4.70 26.06
CA ARG A 50 -13.89 5.25 25.22
C ARG A 50 -13.06 4.14 24.56
N GLN A 51 -12.73 3.08 25.29
CA GLN A 51 -12.02 1.91 24.75
C GLN A 51 -12.87 1.16 23.71
N MET A 52 -14.18 1.02 23.96
CA MET A 52 -15.11 0.44 22.99
C MET A 52 -15.20 1.29 21.71
N ALA A 53 -15.32 2.60 21.82
CA ALA A 53 -15.36 3.50 20.66
C ALA A 53 -14.05 3.46 19.87
N SER A 54 -12.90 3.43 20.53
CA SER A 54 -11.60 3.27 19.87
C SER A 54 -11.52 1.94 19.13
N ALA A 55 -11.86 0.83 19.76
CA ALA A 55 -11.82 -0.50 19.15
C ALA A 55 -12.75 -0.62 17.91
N VAL A 56 -13.92 0.02 17.95
CA VAL A 56 -14.83 0.07 16.79
C VAL A 56 -14.20 0.87 15.64
N LEU A 57 -13.62 2.03 15.92
CA LEU A 57 -12.94 2.84 14.90
C LEU A 57 -11.73 2.10 14.29
N ASP A 58 -10.92 1.45 15.12
CA ASP A 58 -9.78 0.66 14.70
C ASP A 58 -10.21 -0.53 13.83
N ALA A 59 -11.28 -1.21 14.21
CA ALA A 59 -11.85 -2.31 13.42
C ALA A 59 -12.37 -1.83 12.06
N LEU A 60 -13.05 -0.68 12.01
CA LEU A 60 -13.52 -0.08 10.76
C LEU A 60 -12.36 0.33 9.85
N MET A 61 -11.34 0.99 10.40
CA MET A 61 -10.16 1.40 9.63
C MET A 61 -9.39 0.19 9.08
N ASN A 62 -9.21 -0.85 9.89
CA ASN A 62 -8.54 -2.08 9.45
C ASN A 62 -9.33 -2.83 8.37
N ASN A 63 -10.66 -2.86 8.47
CA ASN A 63 -11.51 -3.50 7.47
C ASN A 63 -11.44 -2.77 6.12
N ILE A 64 -11.51 -1.44 6.13
CA ILE A 64 -11.35 -0.61 4.92
C ILE A 64 -9.99 -0.87 4.27
N SER A 65 -8.92 -0.94 5.06
CA SER A 65 -7.57 -1.20 4.56
C SER A 65 -7.45 -2.59 3.93
N PHE A 66 -8.03 -3.61 4.56
CA PHE A 66 -8.04 -4.98 4.04
C PHE A 66 -8.81 -5.09 2.71
N GLU A 67 -10.01 -4.52 2.65
CA GLU A 67 -10.83 -4.50 1.44
C GLU A 67 -10.12 -3.75 0.30
N THR A 68 -9.52 -2.60 0.61
CA THR A 68 -8.77 -1.79 -0.37
C THR A 68 -7.56 -2.56 -0.92
N LYS A 69 -6.80 -3.25 -0.08
CA LYS A 69 -5.66 -4.08 -0.52
C LYS A 69 -6.13 -5.24 -1.39
N THR A 70 -7.19 -5.92 -1.00
CA THR A 70 -7.76 -7.05 -1.76
C THR A 70 -8.27 -6.58 -3.12
N TRP A 71 -9.00 -5.46 -3.15
CA TRP A 71 -9.46 -4.84 -4.39
C TRP A 71 -8.29 -4.43 -5.29
N LEU A 72 -7.24 -3.80 -4.72
CA LEU A 72 -6.08 -3.38 -5.47
C LEU A 72 -5.36 -4.58 -6.12
N ARG A 73 -5.13 -5.66 -5.37
CA ARG A 73 -4.50 -6.88 -5.90
C ARG A 73 -5.31 -7.50 -7.05
N SER A 74 -6.64 -7.58 -6.89
CA SER A 74 -7.53 -8.09 -7.94
C SER A 74 -7.53 -7.19 -9.16
N SER A 75 -7.61 -5.88 -8.97
CA SER A 75 -7.56 -4.89 -10.03
C SER A 75 -6.23 -4.87 -10.76
N PHE A 76 -5.13 -5.06 -10.03
CA PHE A 76 -3.78 -5.13 -10.57
C PHE A 76 -3.62 -6.30 -11.55
N HIS A 77 -4.18 -7.46 -11.21
CA HIS A 77 -4.19 -8.60 -12.14
C HIS A 77 -4.99 -8.28 -13.40
N TYR A 78 -6.19 -7.71 -13.27
CA TYR A 78 -7.02 -7.31 -14.39
C TYR A 78 -6.32 -6.29 -15.30
N TRP A 79 -5.67 -5.28 -14.75
CA TRP A 79 -4.96 -4.25 -15.51
C TRP A 79 -3.76 -4.81 -16.27
N ARG A 80 -3.10 -5.82 -15.74
CA ARG A 80 -2.02 -6.52 -16.47
C ARG A 80 -2.56 -7.24 -17.71
N GLU A 81 -3.68 -7.91 -17.59
CA GLU A 81 -4.29 -8.61 -18.73
C GLU A 81 -4.84 -7.61 -19.76
N GLU A 82 -5.47 -6.52 -19.31
CA GLU A 82 -5.88 -5.40 -20.18
C GLU A 82 -4.68 -4.83 -20.96
N ALA A 83 -3.60 -4.53 -20.26
CA ALA A 83 -2.40 -3.97 -20.89
C ALA A 83 -1.76 -4.92 -21.92
N ARG A 84 -1.78 -6.23 -21.65
CA ARG A 84 -1.33 -7.23 -22.61
C ARG A 84 -2.22 -7.26 -23.86
N ALA A 85 -3.52 -7.20 -23.66
CA ALA A 85 -4.48 -7.20 -24.78
C ALA A 85 -4.37 -5.96 -25.67
N LEU A 86 -3.95 -4.83 -25.08
CA LEU A 86 -3.81 -3.55 -25.76
C LEU A 86 -2.38 -3.26 -26.24
N ALA A 87 -1.42 -4.13 -25.98
CA ALA A 87 0.01 -3.88 -26.26
C ALA A 87 0.29 -3.47 -27.71
N ASP A 88 -0.40 -4.11 -28.68
CA ASP A 88 -0.21 -3.89 -30.10
C ASP A 88 -1.29 -3.02 -30.75
N ALA A 89 -2.20 -2.43 -29.95
CA ALA A 89 -3.25 -1.56 -30.48
C ALA A 89 -2.67 -0.22 -30.95
N ALA A 90 -3.18 0.31 -32.06
CA ALA A 90 -2.66 1.53 -32.69
C ALA A 90 -2.74 2.78 -31.79
N ASP A 91 -3.72 2.83 -30.91
CA ASP A 91 -3.97 3.90 -29.95
C ASP A 91 -3.57 3.54 -28.51
N SER A 92 -2.75 2.49 -28.36
CA SER A 92 -2.28 2.03 -27.06
C SER A 92 -1.46 3.10 -26.34
N PRO A 93 -1.71 3.34 -25.03
CA PRO A 93 -0.83 4.17 -24.24
C PRO A 93 0.49 3.47 -23.88
N TYR A 94 0.62 2.18 -24.19
CA TYR A 94 1.77 1.36 -23.84
C TYR A 94 2.76 1.26 -25.01
N ALA A 95 4.05 1.11 -24.70
CA ALA A 95 5.08 0.79 -25.66
C ALA A 95 5.37 -0.73 -25.63
N GLY A 96 4.49 -1.52 -26.26
CA GLY A 96 4.47 -2.96 -26.15
C GLY A 96 3.81 -3.44 -24.85
N THR A 97 4.11 -4.65 -24.41
CA THR A 97 3.58 -5.20 -23.14
C THR A 97 4.31 -4.59 -21.94
N PRO A 98 3.64 -3.76 -21.13
CA PRO A 98 4.32 -3.13 -19.99
C PRO A 98 4.53 -4.10 -18.84
N ASP A 99 5.61 -3.88 -18.09
CA ASP A 99 5.83 -4.55 -16.82
C ASP A 99 5.03 -3.87 -15.70
N PHE A 100 4.46 -4.68 -14.81
CA PHE A 100 3.71 -4.22 -13.66
C PHE A 100 4.40 -4.63 -12.37
N TYR A 101 4.51 -3.68 -11.44
CA TYR A 101 5.11 -3.86 -10.12
C TYR A 101 4.13 -3.40 -9.05
N LEU A 102 3.74 -4.31 -8.15
CA LEU A 102 2.99 -4.00 -6.94
C LEU A 102 3.92 -4.17 -5.74
N ILE A 103 4.42 -3.06 -5.24
CA ILE A 103 5.34 -3.02 -4.11
C ILE A 103 4.52 -2.66 -2.88
N GLU A 104 4.39 -3.61 -1.97
CA GLU A 104 3.69 -3.41 -0.70
C GLU A 104 4.71 -3.42 0.43
N THR A 105 4.61 -2.44 1.32
CA THR A 105 5.43 -2.36 2.54
C THR A 105 4.56 -2.00 3.73
N SER A 106 4.85 -2.59 4.88
CA SER A 106 4.13 -2.32 6.12
C SER A 106 5.12 -2.22 7.28
N LEU A 107 4.84 -1.37 8.28
CA LEU A 107 5.60 -1.37 9.52
C LEU A 107 5.54 -2.71 10.25
N GLN A 108 4.52 -3.53 9.98
CA GLN A 108 4.40 -4.89 10.50
C GLN A 108 5.46 -5.85 9.95
N ASP A 109 6.06 -5.52 8.79
CA ASP A 109 7.08 -6.34 8.13
C ASP A 109 8.49 -6.13 8.73
N ILE A 110 8.64 -5.23 9.71
CA ILE A 110 9.90 -5.04 10.44
C ILE A 110 10.23 -6.33 11.19
N ALA A 111 11.36 -6.95 10.85
CA ALA A 111 11.74 -8.25 11.38
C ALA A 111 12.03 -8.23 12.90
N ASP A 112 12.74 -7.20 13.38
CA ASP A 112 12.98 -7.02 14.81
C ASP A 112 11.70 -6.61 15.52
N ARG A 113 11.28 -7.42 16.49
CA ARG A 113 10.05 -7.18 17.23
C ARG A 113 10.10 -5.87 18.04
N GLY A 114 11.23 -5.61 18.69
CA GLY A 114 11.38 -4.41 19.53
C GLY A 114 11.37 -3.13 18.71
N GLU A 115 11.97 -3.15 17.52
CA GLU A 115 11.94 -2.03 16.59
C GLU A 115 10.53 -1.86 16.00
N ARG A 116 9.89 -2.94 15.57
CA ARG A 116 8.51 -2.92 15.10
C ARG A 116 7.55 -2.32 16.12
N ASP A 117 7.59 -2.80 17.37
CA ASP A 117 6.70 -2.32 18.44
C ASP A 117 6.94 -0.82 18.70
N LYS A 118 8.18 -0.35 18.64
CA LYS A 118 8.52 1.09 18.75
C LYS A 118 7.95 1.91 17.59
N MET A 119 8.07 1.43 16.35
CA MET A 119 7.55 2.14 15.18
C MET A 119 6.02 2.18 15.20
N MET A 120 5.38 1.08 15.58
CA MET A 120 3.93 0.99 15.67
C MET A 120 3.35 1.79 16.84
N ALA A 121 4.13 2.06 17.89
CA ALA A 121 3.74 2.92 19.01
C ALA A 121 3.83 4.42 18.69
N VAL A 122 4.36 4.82 17.53
CA VAL A 122 4.40 6.23 17.13
C VAL A 122 2.97 6.73 16.93
N PRO A 123 2.55 7.79 17.66
CA PRO A 123 1.17 8.25 17.58
C PRO A 123 0.84 8.88 16.24
N THR A 124 -0.39 8.67 15.76
CA THR A 124 -0.91 9.36 14.57
C THR A 124 -1.24 10.81 14.95
N THR A 125 -0.28 11.70 14.75
CA THR A 125 -0.37 13.13 15.07
C THR A 125 0.33 13.98 14.02
N PHE A 126 -0.08 15.25 13.88
CA PHE A 126 0.57 16.22 12.98
C PHE A 126 1.91 16.77 13.50
N LYS A 127 2.28 16.44 14.76
CA LYS A 127 3.52 16.91 15.38
C LYS A 127 4.25 15.72 15.97
N LEU A 128 5.22 15.20 15.23
CA LEU A 128 6.16 14.19 15.70
C LEU A 128 7.49 14.84 16.08
N ALA A 129 8.19 14.26 17.04
CA ALA A 129 9.57 14.65 17.32
C ALA A 129 10.46 14.34 16.11
N PRO A 130 11.48 15.17 15.82
CA PRO A 130 12.37 14.96 14.66
C PRO A 130 12.98 13.55 14.62
N GLU A 131 13.33 13.00 15.77
CA GLU A 131 13.91 11.66 15.93
C GLU A 131 12.92 10.56 15.51
N GLN A 132 11.61 10.73 15.81
CA GLN A 132 10.57 9.80 15.39
C GLN A 132 10.37 9.84 13.88
N VAL A 133 10.40 11.04 13.30
CA VAL A 133 10.30 11.21 11.84
C VAL A 133 11.48 10.52 11.14
N GLN A 134 12.70 10.74 11.62
CA GLN A 134 13.90 10.10 11.06
C GLN A 134 13.85 8.58 11.19
N ALA A 135 13.41 8.05 12.31
CA ALA A 135 13.25 6.62 12.53
C ALA A 135 12.23 6.01 11.56
N LEU A 136 11.08 6.66 11.36
CA LEU A 136 10.07 6.20 10.39
C LEU A 136 10.58 6.24 8.95
N ILE A 137 11.30 7.30 8.57
CA ILE A 137 11.93 7.40 7.24
C ILE A 137 12.92 6.26 7.03
N GLN A 138 13.77 5.99 8.01
CA GLN A 138 14.76 4.92 7.92
C GLN A 138 14.10 3.54 7.86
N ALA A 139 13.08 3.30 8.68
CA ALA A 139 12.31 2.05 8.65
C ALA A 139 11.63 1.84 7.27
N GLY A 140 10.96 2.86 6.75
CA GLY A 140 10.32 2.81 5.44
C GLY A 140 11.31 2.56 4.30
N ARG A 141 12.49 3.18 4.35
CA ARG A 141 13.57 2.95 3.39
C ARG A 141 14.06 1.50 3.44
N THR A 142 14.34 0.99 4.62
CA THR A 142 14.81 -0.40 4.80
C THR A 142 13.77 -1.40 4.30
N LEU A 143 12.49 -1.21 4.63
CA LEU A 143 11.41 -2.06 4.18
C LEU A 143 11.27 -2.05 2.65
N LEU A 144 11.37 -0.88 2.04
CA LEU A 144 11.31 -0.75 0.58
C LEU A 144 12.49 -1.46 -0.09
N GLU A 145 13.72 -1.25 0.39
CA GLU A 145 14.93 -1.88 -0.14
C GLU A 145 14.90 -3.41 -0.01
N GLN A 146 14.21 -3.94 1.01
CA GLN A 146 14.03 -5.37 1.23
C GLN A 146 12.86 -5.98 0.44
N ALA A 147 11.95 -5.18 -0.07
CA ALA A 147 10.78 -5.66 -0.80
C ALA A 147 11.19 -6.35 -2.12
N PRO A 148 10.81 -7.64 -2.36
CA PRO A 148 11.25 -8.39 -3.54
C PRO A 148 10.86 -7.74 -4.86
N GLU A 149 9.65 -7.17 -4.93
CA GLU A 149 9.17 -6.48 -6.13
C GLU A 149 9.92 -5.16 -6.40
N PHE A 150 10.36 -4.46 -5.36
CA PHE A 150 11.23 -3.30 -5.52
C PHE A 150 12.61 -3.70 -6.04
N GLN A 151 13.18 -4.77 -5.52
CA GLN A 151 14.45 -5.31 -6.02
C GLN A 151 14.34 -5.78 -7.48
N ARG A 152 13.19 -6.38 -7.86
CA ARG A 152 12.91 -6.73 -9.26
C ARG A 152 12.87 -5.47 -10.13
N LEU A 153 12.11 -4.44 -9.72
CA LEU A 153 12.04 -3.16 -10.44
C LEU A 153 13.44 -2.55 -10.63
N VAL A 154 14.26 -2.51 -9.59
CA VAL A 154 15.63 -1.95 -9.68
C VAL A 154 16.48 -2.72 -10.67
N ARG A 155 16.42 -4.07 -10.70
CA ARG A 155 17.14 -4.86 -11.70
C ARG A 155 16.66 -4.59 -13.13
N ASP A 156 15.36 -4.40 -13.32
CA ASP A 156 14.75 -4.18 -14.63
C ASP A 156 14.91 -2.73 -15.15
N LEU A 157 15.49 -1.85 -14.33
CA LEU A 157 15.85 -0.47 -14.70
C LEU A 157 17.33 -0.30 -15.07
N GLN A 158 18.17 -1.29 -14.78
CA GLN A 158 19.61 -1.30 -15.11
C GLN A 158 19.85 -1.83 -16.52
#